data_bb64d6742ce090a96ebceb737812d9f6
#
_entry.id   bb64d6742ce090a96ebceb737812d9f6
#
_cell.length_a   1.000
_cell.length_b   1.000
_cell.length_c   1.000
_cell.angle_alpha   90.00
_cell.angle_beta   90.00
_cell.angle_gamma   90.00
#
_symmetry.space_group_name_H-M   'P 1'
#
loop_
_entity.id
_entity.type
_entity.pdbx_description
1 polymer ?
#
loop_
_entity_poly.entity_id
_entity_poly.type
_entity_poly.pdbx_seq_one_letter_code
_entity_poly.pdbx_strand_id
1 'polypeptide(L)'
;FDEENNLATAEMMKAAGINIIYSIPGLKVHAKVALIRRRSFTGEKIHSYAYISTGNFNEKTATLYADCGLFTSNPVIVHDLTNLFRTLRGKENPRFTRLLVARFNLIPELNRLIDKEIELAEKGRGGRIILKMNALQDPIMIDRLYEASQKGVKIDLIVRGICCLIPGQEYSCNIRVTRIVDSFLEHARIWYFGNAGHPKVYMGSPDWMPVSYTHLRA
;
A
#
# COMPACT_ATOMS: atom_id res chain seq x y z
N PHE A 1 -9.01 21.48 -2.33
CA PHE A 1 -10.11 21.64 -1.34
C PHE A 1 -9.67 21.31 0.11
N ASP A 2 -8.64 20.50 0.33
CA ASP A 2 -8.18 20.14 1.68
C ASP A 2 -6.97 20.96 2.14
N GLU A 3 -6.36 21.76 1.28
CA GLU A 3 -5.10 22.46 1.56
C GLU A 3 -5.27 23.56 2.61
N GLU A 4 -6.31 24.37 2.51
CA GLU A 4 -6.61 25.42 3.48
C GLU A 4 -6.93 24.85 4.86
N ASN A 5 -7.73 23.77 4.92
CA ASN A 5 -8.05 23.08 6.16
C ASN A 5 -6.79 22.45 6.80
N ASN A 6 -5.90 21.88 5.99
CA ASN A 6 -4.65 21.29 6.47
C ASN A 6 -3.71 22.36 7.03
N LEU A 7 -3.61 23.53 6.38
CA LEU A 7 -2.81 24.65 6.87
C LEU A 7 -3.36 25.19 8.18
N ALA A 8 -4.67 25.45 8.26
CA ALA A 8 -5.31 25.92 9.50
C ALA A 8 -5.13 24.91 10.66
N THR A 9 -5.32 23.62 10.38
CA THR A 9 -5.08 22.56 11.36
C THR A 9 -3.62 22.50 11.80
N ALA A 10 -2.67 22.66 10.88
CA ALA A 10 -1.25 22.68 11.21
C ALA A 10 -0.88 23.84 12.14
N GLU A 11 -1.44 25.05 11.92
CA GLU A 11 -1.22 26.19 12.80
C GLU A 11 -1.81 25.96 14.20
N MET A 12 -3.00 25.39 14.30
CA MET A 12 -3.60 25.01 15.60
C MET A 12 -2.72 24.00 16.35
N MET A 13 -2.21 23.00 15.66
CA MET A 13 -1.33 21.99 16.25
C MET A 13 -0.02 22.59 16.73
N LYS A 14 0.58 23.51 15.95
CA LYS A 14 1.77 24.23 16.38
C LYS A 14 1.54 25.08 17.64
N ALA A 15 0.41 25.77 17.68
CA ALA A 15 0.03 26.55 18.87
C ALA A 15 -0.14 25.66 20.12
N ALA A 16 -0.53 24.40 19.94
CA ALA A 16 -0.60 23.38 20.98
C ALA A 16 0.77 22.70 21.29
N GLY A 17 1.87 23.19 20.73
CA GLY A 17 3.22 22.67 20.97
C GLY A 17 3.56 21.40 20.16
N ILE A 18 2.78 21.06 19.14
CA ILE A 18 3.05 19.91 18.26
C ILE A 18 4.06 20.30 17.18
N ASN A 19 5.07 19.46 17.00
CA ASN A 19 6.04 19.66 15.95
C ASN A 19 5.48 19.21 14.59
N ILE A 20 5.24 20.14 13.69
CA ILE A 20 4.76 19.89 12.33
C ILE A 20 5.94 19.82 11.36
N ILE A 21 5.98 18.76 10.57
CA ILE A 21 6.90 18.59 9.45
C ILE A 21 6.09 18.74 8.17
N TYR A 22 6.35 19.81 7.44
CA TYR A 22 5.77 20.01 6.12
C TYR A 22 6.40 19.04 5.11
N SER A 23 5.72 18.80 3.99
CA SER A 23 6.20 17.85 2.99
C SER A 23 7.63 18.16 2.52
N ILE A 24 8.37 17.11 2.23
CA ILE A 24 9.67 17.26 1.57
C ILE A 24 9.42 17.83 0.15
N PRO A 25 10.14 18.86 -0.27
CA PRO A 25 9.98 19.43 -1.61
C PRO A 25 10.06 18.35 -2.70
N GLY A 26 9.11 18.35 -3.61
CA GLY A 26 8.99 17.35 -4.68
C GLY A 26 8.51 15.97 -4.25
N LEU A 27 8.12 15.78 -2.99
CA LEU A 27 7.60 14.51 -2.47
C LEU A 27 6.20 14.69 -1.88
N LYS A 28 5.19 14.17 -2.54
CA LYS A 28 3.84 14.06 -1.96
C LYS A 28 3.77 12.86 -1.03
N VAL A 29 3.45 13.09 0.24
CA VAL A 29 3.23 12.03 1.23
C VAL A 29 1.75 11.66 1.24
N HIS A 30 1.45 10.38 0.98
CA HIS A 30 0.07 9.87 0.94
C HIS A 30 -0.13 8.66 1.88
N ALA A 31 0.83 8.35 2.72
CA ALA A 31 0.73 7.29 3.72
C ALA A 31 -0.24 7.69 4.86
N LYS A 32 -1.02 6.73 5.35
CA LYS A 32 -1.95 6.87 6.47
C LYS A 32 -1.43 5.99 7.59
N VAL A 33 -0.55 6.55 8.41
CA VAL A 33 0.18 5.83 9.44
C VAL A 33 0.26 6.63 10.74
N ALA A 34 0.26 5.91 11.87
CA ALA A 34 0.56 6.50 13.16
C ALA A 34 1.52 5.59 13.95
N LEU A 35 2.44 6.19 14.69
CA LEU A 35 3.38 5.50 15.56
C LEU A 35 3.22 6.05 16.98
N ILE A 36 2.82 5.19 17.90
CA ILE A 36 2.65 5.51 19.31
C ILE A 36 3.80 4.87 20.08
N ARG A 37 4.51 5.68 20.87
CA ARG A 37 5.57 5.21 21.76
C ARG A 37 5.26 5.61 23.18
N ARG A 38 5.04 4.64 24.04
CA ARG A 38 4.69 4.83 25.46
C ARG A 38 5.78 4.25 26.36
N ARG A 39 6.25 5.00 27.31
CA ARG A 39 7.10 4.47 28.39
C ARG A 39 6.27 3.62 29.34
N SER A 40 6.86 2.53 29.87
CA SER A 40 6.25 1.77 30.95
C SER A 40 6.11 2.65 32.21
N PHE A 41 5.28 2.22 33.14
CA PHE A 41 5.11 2.92 34.43
C PHE A 41 6.44 3.03 35.20
N THR A 42 7.33 2.03 35.07
CA THR A 42 8.67 2.02 35.68
C THR A 42 9.70 2.87 34.92
N GLY A 43 9.35 3.37 33.72
CA GLY A 43 10.26 4.12 32.87
C GLY A 43 11.31 3.31 32.12
N GLU A 44 11.47 2.01 32.42
CA GLU A 44 12.54 1.13 31.91
C GLU A 44 12.27 0.60 30.49
N LYS A 45 11.01 0.46 30.11
CA LYS A 45 10.63 -0.09 28.81
C LYS A 45 9.81 0.88 27.96
N ILE A 46 10.05 0.87 26.65
CA ILE A 46 9.24 1.60 25.67
C ILE A 46 8.37 0.59 24.93
N HIS A 47 7.07 0.73 25.04
CA HIS A 47 6.10 0.00 24.23
C HIS A 47 5.77 0.83 23.00
N SER A 48 5.83 0.22 21.83
CA SER A 48 5.56 0.90 20.58
C SER A 48 4.45 0.19 19.82
N TYR A 49 3.56 0.97 19.24
CA TYR A 49 2.41 0.51 18.48
C TYR A 49 2.36 1.24 17.16
N ALA A 50 2.08 0.51 16.10
CA ALA A 50 1.88 1.04 14.76
C ALA A 50 0.41 0.95 14.36
N TYR A 51 -0.08 1.97 13.69
CA TYR A 51 -1.32 1.94 12.93
C TYR A 51 -1.02 2.26 11.47
N ILE A 52 -1.54 1.44 10.57
CA ILE A 52 -1.40 1.58 9.11
C ILE A 52 -2.79 1.43 8.51
N SER A 53 -3.19 2.33 7.62
CA SER A 53 -4.52 2.32 7.03
C SER A 53 -4.50 2.57 5.52
N THR A 54 -5.49 2.03 4.84
CA THR A 54 -5.82 2.40 3.46
C THR A 54 -6.59 3.72 3.40
N GLY A 55 -7.30 4.08 4.48
CA GLY A 55 -8.19 5.23 4.61
C GLY A 55 -7.55 6.47 5.20
N ASN A 56 -8.03 7.63 4.80
CA ASN A 56 -7.59 8.93 5.30
C ASN A 56 -8.00 9.14 6.78
N PHE A 57 -7.18 9.90 7.53
CA PHE A 57 -7.57 10.44 8.83
C PHE A 57 -8.53 11.63 8.64
N ASN A 58 -9.72 11.33 8.16
CA ASN A 58 -10.74 12.32 7.88
C ASN A 58 -12.12 11.75 8.23
N GLU A 59 -12.85 12.41 9.12
CA GLU A 59 -14.13 11.94 9.64
C GLU A 59 -15.21 11.80 8.55
N LYS A 60 -15.25 12.72 7.57
CA LYS A 60 -16.24 12.68 6.48
C LYS A 60 -16.00 11.49 5.56
N THR A 61 -14.74 11.27 5.15
CA THR A 61 -14.41 10.13 4.29
C THR A 61 -14.59 8.80 5.02
N ALA A 62 -14.37 8.74 6.34
CA ALA A 62 -14.54 7.54 7.15
C ALA A 62 -16.01 7.04 7.21
N THR A 63 -16.99 7.91 6.97
CA THR A 63 -18.42 7.53 6.91
C THR A 63 -18.85 7.04 5.54
N LEU A 64 -18.06 7.30 4.50
CA LEU A 64 -18.41 7.04 3.10
C LEU A 64 -17.56 5.93 2.46
N TYR A 65 -16.37 5.67 3.01
CA TYR A 65 -15.37 4.78 2.40
C TYR A 65 -15.25 3.47 3.18
N ALA A 66 -15.18 2.36 2.45
CA ALA A 66 -14.78 1.08 3.01
C ALA A 66 -13.25 0.99 2.97
N ASP A 67 -12.63 1.08 4.13
CA ASP A 67 -11.18 1.04 4.32
C ASP A 67 -10.77 -0.04 5.32
N CYS A 68 -9.48 -0.38 5.31
CA CYS A 68 -8.88 -1.32 6.25
C CYS A 68 -7.82 -0.62 7.09
N GLY A 69 -7.77 -0.95 8.37
CA GLY A 69 -6.75 -0.48 9.31
C GLY A 69 -6.13 -1.63 10.09
N LEU A 70 -4.82 -1.59 10.27
CA LEU A 70 -4.05 -2.54 11.06
C LEU A 70 -3.45 -1.84 12.28
N PHE A 71 -3.84 -2.27 13.48
CA PHE A 71 -3.13 -1.96 14.72
C PHE A 71 -2.19 -3.12 15.06
N THR A 72 -0.93 -2.82 15.35
CA THR A 72 0.05 -3.86 15.67
C THR A 72 1.16 -3.35 16.59
N SER A 73 1.69 -4.27 17.40
CA SER A 73 2.93 -4.09 18.16
C SER A 73 4.08 -4.94 17.61
N ASN A 74 3.91 -5.52 16.40
CA ASN A 74 4.96 -6.32 15.77
C ASN A 74 6.25 -5.50 15.67
N PRO A 75 7.38 -5.95 16.25
CA PRO A 75 8.60 -5.16 16.35
C PRO A 75 9.19 -4.82 14.97
N VAL A 76 9.03 -5.68 13.98
CA VAL A 76 9.56 -5.45 12.63
C VAL A 76 8.77 -4.33 11.93
N ILE A 77 7.44 -4.37 12.01
CA ILE A 77 6.58 -3.33 11.42
C ILE A 77 6.79 -1.99 12.14
N VAL A 78 6.88 -2.00 13.48
CA VAL A 78 7.16 -0.80 14.28
C VAL A 78 8.54 -0.20 13.91
N HIS A 79 9.55 -1.05 13.71
CA HIS A 79 10.87 -0.61 13.26
C HIS A 79 10.82 0.02 11.88
N ASP A 80 10.16 -0.61 10.92
CA ASP A 80 10.00 -0.09 9.57
C ASP A 80 9.26 1.25 9.57
N LEU A 81 8.18 1.36 10.37
CA LEU A 81 7.45 2.62 10.50
C LEU A 81 8.30 3.72 11.15
N THR A 82 9.15 3.35 12.12
CA THR A 82 10.12 4.28 12.70
C THR A 82 11.09 4.79 11.63
N ASN A 83 11.58 3.92 10.76
CA ASN A 83 12.45 4.30 9.64
C ASN A 83 11.73 5.21 8.65
N LEU A 84 10.44 4.96 8.36
CA LEU A 84 9.63 5.84 7.52
C LEU A 84 9.58 7.26 8.09
N PHE A 85 9.28 7.42 9.39
CA PHE A 85 9.27 8.74 10.04
C PHE A 85 10.67 9.40 10.08
N ARG A 86 11.75 8.60 10.18
CA ARG A 86 13.12 9.14 10.08
C ARG A 86 13.42 9.66 8.68
N THR A 87 12.97 8.97 7.65
CA THR A 87 13.08 9.37 6.24
C THR A 87 12.34 10.68 5.98
N LEU A 88 11.12 10.81 6.50
CA LEU A 88 10.32 12.03 6.41
C LEU A 88 10.99 13.24 7.12
N ARG A 89 11.93 12.98 8.03
CA ARG A 89 12.77 13.99 8.68
C ARG A 89 14.10 14.24 7.97
N GLY A 90 14.27 13.77 6.73
CA GLY A 90 15.47 13.97 5.92
C GLY A 90 16.63 13.03 6.23
N LYS A 91 16.43 11.91 6.92
CA LYS A 91 17.47 10.90 7.11
C LYS A 91 17.50 9.97 5.90
N GLU A 92 18.68 9.79 5.31
CA GLU A 92 18.91 9.05 4.08
C GLU A 92 18.88 7.52 4.26
N ASN A 93 18.62 6.81 3.16
CA ASN A 93 18.73 5.35 2.99
C ASN A 93 17.98 4.48 4.01
N PRO A 94 16.64 4.59 4.10
CA PRO A 94 15.88 3.69 4.93
C PRO A 94 15.88 2.26 4.34
N ARG A 95 15.98 1.26 5.21
CA ARG A 95 15.71 -0.14 4.85
C ARG A 95 14.39 -0.55 5.47
N PHE A 96 13.56 -1.22 4.67
CA PHE A 96 12.26 -1.75 5.07
C PHE A 96 12.25 -3.27 4.92
N THR A 97 11.73 -3.96 5.91
CA THR A 97 11.71 -5.44 5.97
C THR A 97 10.32 -5.99 5.63
N ARG A 98 9.28 -5.36 6.16
CA ARG A 98 7.87 -5.75 5.97
C ARG A 98 7.06 -4.69 5.26
N LEU A 99 7.37 -3.43 5.50
CA LEU A 99 6.70 -2.32 4.85
C LEU A 99 7.15 -2.20 3.39
N LEU A 100 6.20 -2.10 2.48
CA LEU A 100 6.46 -1.76 1.08
C LEU A 100 6.23 -0.26 0.90
N VAL A 101 7.31 0.47 0.66
CA VAL A 101 7.27 1.92 0.53
C VAL A 101 7.61 2.32 -0.90
N ALA A 102 6.70 3.05 -1.53
CA ALA A 102 6.91 3.60 -2.87
C ALA A 102 8.22 4.43 -2.92
N ARG A 103 8.91 4.42 -4.04
CA ARG A 103 10.26 4.94 -4.29
C ARG A 103 11.41 4.14 -3.68
N PHE A 104 11.18 3.21 -2.75
CA PHE A 104 12.24 2.43 -2.12
C PHE A 104 12.19 0.96 -2.54
N ASN A 105 11.24 0.20 -2.05
CA ASN A 105 11.21 -1.26 -2.24
C ASN A 105 9.89 -1.80 -2.83
N LEU A 106 8.90 -0.96 -3.11
CA LEU A 106 7.58 -1.41 -3.56
C LEU A 106 7.67 -2.17 -4.90
N ILE A 107 8.17 -1.54 -5.95
CA ILE A 107 8.21 -2.15 -7.30
C ILE A 107 9.13 -3.36 -7.37
N PRO A 108 10.36 -3.33 -6.83
CA PRO A 108 11.21 -4.52 -6.78
C PRO A 108 10.54 -5.71 -6.07
N GLU A 109 9.85 -5.47 -4.95
CA GLU A 109 9.18 -6.56 -4.23
C GLU A 109 7.94 -7.07 -4.97
N LEU A 110 7.14 -6.20 -5.62
CA LEU A 110 6.01 -6.65 -6.45
C LEU A 110 6.48 -7.52 -7.61
N ASN A 111 7.54 -7.13 -8.33
CA ASN A 111 8.11 -7.96 -9.38
C ASN A 111 8.57 -9.32 -8.85
N ARG A 112 9.29 -9.34 -7.73
CA ARG A 112 9.72 -10.59 -7.10
C ARG A 112 8.54 -11.51 -6.70
N LEU A 113 7.43 -10.92 -6.24
CA LEU A 113 6.22 -11.68 -5.90
C LEU A 113 5.55 -12.26 -7.16
N ILE A 114 5.47 -11.49 -8.24
CA ILE A 114 4.95 -11.96 -9.53
C ILE A 114 5.84 -13.07 -10.09
N ASP A 115 7.17 -12.88 -10.09
CA ASP A 115 8.12 -13.90 -10.54
C ASP A 115 7.96 -15.22 -9.78
N LYS A 116 7.70 -15.12 -8.47
CA LYS A 116 7.45 -16.31 -7.65
C LYS A 116 6.18 -17.05 -8.06
N GLU A 117 5.10 -16.35 -8.37
CA GLU A 117 3.86 -16.98 -8.84
C GLU A 117 4.04 -17.59 -10.25
N ILE A 118 4.82 -16.95 -11.12
CA ILE A 118 5.21 -17.49 -12.44
C ILE A 118 5.99 -18.80 -12.27
N GLU A 119 7.04 -18.79 -11.44
CA GLU A 119 7.85 -19.99 -11.15
C GLU A 119 6.97 -21.16 -10.64
N LEU A 120 6.01 -20.86 -9.76
CA LEU A 120 5.10 -21.87 -9.24
C LEU A 120 4.15 -22.42 -10.31
N ALA A 121 3.63 -21.57 -11.19
CA ALA A 121 2.76 -21.97 -12.29
C ALA A 121 3.51 -22.87 -13.28
N GLU A 122 4.73 -22.49 -13.70
CA GLU A 122 5.58 -23.27 -14.62
C GLU A 122 5.97 -24.64 -14.04
N LYS A 123 6.08 -24.76 -12.71
CA LYS A 123 6.33 -26.04 -12.01
C LYS A 123 5.05 -26.86 -11.74
N GLY A 124 3.89 -26.45 -12.25
CA GLY A 124 2.61 -27.13 -12.01
C GLY A 124 2.10 -27.05 -10.55
N ARG A 125 2.67 -26.14 -9.73
CA ARG A 125 2.29 -25.95 -8.31
C ARG A 125 1.21 -24.90 -8.12
N GLY A 126 0.64 -24.38 -9.22
CA GLY A 126 -0.36 -23.32 -9.25
C GLY A 126 0.21 -21.96 -8.89
N GLY A 127 -0.01 -20.96 -9.73
CA GLY A 127 0.26 -19.55 -9.43
C GLY A 127 -1.06 -18.81 -9.21
N ARG A 128 -1.15 -17.95 -8.20
CA ARG A 128 -2.37 -17.24 -7.85
C ARG A 128 -2.11 -15.82 -7.41
N ILE A 129 -2.73 -14.86 -8.09
CA ILE A 129 -2.68 -13.43 -7.74
C ILE A 129 -4.11 -12.90 -7.63
N ILE A 130 -4.40 -12.14 -6.57
CA ILE A 130 -5.66 -11.40 -6.43
C ILE A 130 -5.29 -9.96 -6.07
N LEU A 131 -5.74 -8.99 -6.86
CA LEU A 131 -5.43 -7.59 -6.64
C LEU A 131 -6.72 -6.78 -6.57
N LYS A 132 -7.00 -6.21 -5.40
CA LYS A 132 -8.03 -5.18 -5.23
C LYS A 132 -7.36 -3.81 -5.18
N MET A 133 -7.79 -2.91 -6.04
CA MET A 133 -7.25 -1.54 -6.14
C MET A 133 -8.26 -0.57 -6.73
N ASN A 134 -8.00 0.72 -6.63
CA ASN A 134 -8.88 1.73 -7.23
C ASN A 134 -8.57 1.97 -8.70
N ALA A 135 -7.28 1.91 -9.09
CA ALA A 135 -6.86 2.13 -10.46
C ALA A 135 -5.67 1.26 -10.85
N LEU A 136 -5.69 0.76 -12.09
CA LEU A 136 -4.63 -0.01 -12.74
C LEU A 136 -4.31 0.67 -14.08
N GLN A 137 -3.23 1.46 -14.10
CA GLN A 137 -2.82 2.27 -15.26
C GLN A 137 -1.33 2.11 -15.62
N ASP A 138 -0.53 1.51 -14.76
CA ASP A 138 0.90 1.37 -15.00
C ASP A 138 1.15 0.35 -16.12
N PRO A 139 1.70 0.76 -17.28
CA PRO A 139 1.89 -0.15 -18.40
C PRO A 139 2.90 -1.25 -18.08
N ILE A 140 3.96 -0.94 -17.33
CA ILE A 140 4.99 -1.93 -16.96
C ILE A 140 4.37 -3.02 -16.08
N MET A 141 3.58 -2.63 -15.10
CA MET A 141 2.92 -3.61 -14.21
C MET A 141 1.81 -4.38 -14.92
N ILE A 142 1.11 -3.77 -15.89
CA ILE A 142 0.14 -4.47 -16.74
C ILE A 142 0.82 -5.53 -17.60
N ASP A 143 1.96 -5.20 -18.23
CA ASP A 143 2.75 -6.15 -19.01
C ASP A 143 3.24 -7.32 -18.15
N ARG A 144 3.65 -7.05 -16.90
CA ARG A 144 4.00 -8.11 -15.93
C ARG A 144 2.82 -9.04 -15.61
N LEU A 145 1.60 -8.52 -15.51
CA LEU A 145 0.39 -9.36 -15.32
C LEU A 145 0.07 -10.17 -16.58
N TYR A 146 0.26 -9.62 -17.78
CA TYR A 146 0.11 -10.37 -19.03
C TYR A 146 1.13 -11.49 -19.13
N GLU A 147 2.41 -11.22 -18.84
CA GLU A 147 3.43 -12.27 -18.78
C GLU A 147 3.05 -13.38 -17.79
N ALA A 148 2.64 -13.03 -16.57
CA ALA A 148 2.21 -14.00 -15.58
C ALA A 148 1.01 -14.83 -16.07
N SER A 149 0.05 -14.22 -16.75
CA SER A 149 -1.10 -14.92 -17.35
C SER A 149 -0.66 -15.93 -18.40
N GLN A 150 0.23 -15.55 -19.32
CA GLN A 150 0.76 -16.43 -20.36
C GLN A 150 1.54 -17.62 -19.78
N LYS A 151 2.13 -17.45 -18.60
CA LYS A 151 2.83 -18.50 -17.84
C LYS A 151 1.90 -19.34 -16.94
N GLY A 152 0.59 -19.16 -17.05
CA GLY A 152 -0.41 -19.98 -16.37
C GLY A 152 -0.80 -19.51 -14.97
N VAL A 153 -0.38 -18.33 -14.53
CA VAL A 153 -0.81 -17.75 -13.25
C VAL A 153 -2.27 -17.33 -13.36
N LYS A 154 -3.12 -17.77 -12.42
CA LYS A 154 -4.51 -17.32 -12.32
C LYS A 154 -4.60 -15.99 -11.60
N ILE A 155 -5.17 -14.99 -12.25
CA ILE A 155 -5.20 -13.61 -11.77
C ILE A 155 -6.64 -13.11 -11.69
N ASP A 156 -7.07 -12.69 -10.50
CA ASP A 156 -8.31 -11.95 -10.30
C ASP A 156 -8.01 -10.50 -9.94
N LEU A 157 -8.56 -9.60 -10.72
CA LEU A 157 -8.48 -8.16 -10.51
C LEU A 157 -9.84 -7.62 -10.08
N ILE A 158 -9.85 -6.85 -9.00
CA ILE A 158 -11.01 -6.12 -8.51
C ILE A 158 -10.65 -4.64 -8.59
N VAL A 159 -11.00 -3.98 -9.71
CA VAL A 159 -10.60 -2.60 -9.99
C VAL A 159 -11.83 -1.70 -10.00
N ARG A 160 -11.92 -0.80 -9.02
CA ARG A 160 -13.08 0.07 -8.84
C ARG A 160 -13.22 1.14 -9.92
N GLY A 161 -12.13 1.77 -10.29
CA GLY A 161 -12.09 2.92 -11.21
C GLY A 161 -11.46 2.56 -12.56
N ILE A 162 -10.42 3.29 -12.94
CA ILE A 162 -9.73 3.14 -14.21
C ILE A 162 -8.96 1.81 -14.25
N CYS A 163 -9.20 1.04 -15.31
CA CYS A 163 -8.47 -0.19 -15.61
C CYS A 163 -8.02 -0.16 -17.07
N CYS A 164 -6.72 -0.03 -17.29
CA CYS A 164 -6.13 -0.05 -18.64
C CYS A 164 -5.74 -1.47 -19.11
N LEU A 165 -5.87 -2.48 -18.24
CA LEU A 165 -5.67 -3.87 -18.61
C LEU A 165 -6.89 -4.39 -19.36
N ILE A 166 -6.66 -5.09 -20.48
CA ILE A 166 -7.69 -5.68 -21.34
C ILE A 166 -7.76 -7.19 -21.07
N PRO A 167 -8.84 -7.69 -20.46
CA PRO A 167 -9.03 -9.12 -20.24
C PRO A 167 -9.55 -9.81 -21.51
N GLY A 168 -9.51 -11.17 -21.53
CA GLY A 168 -10.14 -11.98 -22.57
C GLY A 168 -9.38 -12.03 -23.90
N GLN A 169 -8.13 -11.59 -23.92
CA GLN A 169 -7.22 -11.76 -25.04
C GLN A 169 -6.36 -13.02 -24.84
N GLU A 170 -5.66 -13.48 -25.86
CA GLU A 170 -4.75 -14.62 -25.77
C GLU A 170 -3.71 -14.43 -24.65
N TYR A 171 -3.14 -13.24 -24.55
CA TYR A 171 -2.14 -12.90 -23.52
C TYR A 171 -2.75 -12.67 -22.12
N SER A 172 -4.06 -12.55 -22.01
CA SER A 172 -4.79 -12.33 -20.73
C SER A 172 -5.84 -13.41 -20.44
N CYS A 173 -5.71 -14.59 -21.01
CA CYS A 173 -6.68 -15.69 -20.89
C CYS A 173 -6.88 -16.18 -19.43
N ASN A 174 -5.89 -16.00 -18.57
CA ASN A 174 -5.95 -16.33 -17.15
C ASN A 174 -6.25 -15.14 -16.24
N ILE A 175 -6.64 -13.99 -16.81
CA ILE A 175 -6.98 -12.78 -16.05
C ILE A 175 -8.49 -12.55 -16.09
N ARG A 176 -9.09 -12.44 -14.91
CA ARG A 176 -10.46 -11.98 -14.74
C ARG A 176 -10.46 -10.60 -14.10
N VAL A 177 -11.24 -9.68 -14.66
CA VAL A 177 -11.43 -8.34 -14.13
C VAL A 177 -12.87 -8.19 -13.65
N THR A 178 -13.03 -7.74 -12.43
CA THR A 178 -14.34 -7.44 -11.83
C THR A 178 -14.32 -6.05 -11.19
N ARG A 179 -15.51 -5.53 -10.91
CA ARG A 179 -15.69 -4.24 -10.24
C ARG A 179 -16.71 -4.41 -9.13
N ILE A 180 -16.45 -3.77 -7.98
CA ILE A 180 -17.40 -3.68 -6.88
C ILE A 180 -17.87 -2.22 -6.79
N VAL A 181 -19.18 -2.03 -6.83
CA VAL A 181 -19.85 -0.75 -6.59
C VAL A 181 -20.98 -1.01 -5.62
N ASP A 182 -20.96 -0.35 -4.47
CA ASP A 182 -21.96 -0.50 -3.41
C ASP A 182 -22.19 0.85 -2.72
N SER A 183 -22.98 0.83 -1.64
CA SER A 183 -23.35 2.01 -0.84
C SER A 183 -22.13 2.75 -0.30
N PHE A 184 -21.08 2.01 0.09
CA PHE A 184 -19.81 2.58 0.51
C PHE A 184 -18.79 2.54 -0.64
N LEU A 185 -17.94 3.56 -0.70
CA LEU A 185 -16.87 3.60 -1.68
C LEU A 185 -15.80 2.55 -1.33
N GLU A 186 -15.65 1.54 -2.18
CA GLU A 186 -14.68 0.47 -2.04
C GLU A 186 -13.26 0.98 -2.25
N HIS A 187 -12.64 1.51 -1.18
CA HIS A 187 -11.39 2.27 -1.25
C HIS A 187 -10.16 1.46 -0.84
N ALA A 188 -10.33 0.38 -0.09
CA ALA A 188 -9.21 -0.44 0.35
C ALA A 188 -8.45 -1.07 -0.84
N ARG A 189 -7.10 -1.05 -0.78
CA ARG A 189 -6.23 -1.79 -1.69
C ARG A 189 -5.67 -2.98 -0.93
N ILE A 190 -5.89 -4.18 -1.50
CA ILE A 190 -5.46 -5.45 -0.92
C ILE A 190 -4.87 -6.29 -2.03
N TRP A 191 -3.65 -6.80 -1.84
CA TRP A 191 -2.95 -7.65 -2.79
C TRP A 191 -2.62 -8.98 -2.14
N TYR A 192 -2.97 -10.04 -2.83
CA TYR A 192 -2.76 -11.42 -2.41
C TYR A 192 -1.90 -12.16 -3.43
N PHE A 193 -0.88 -12.85 -2.95
CA PHE A 193 -0.04 -13.76 -3.72
C PHE A 193 -0.07 -15.13 -3.06
N GLY A 194 -0.39 -16.18 -3.83
CA GLY A 194 -0.70 -17.52 -3.31
C GLY A 194 0.48 -18.25 -2.67
N ASN A 195 1.70 -18.05 -3.21
CA ASN A 195 2.96 -18.53 -2.65
C ASN A 195 2.90 -20.01 -2.19
N ALA A 196 2.38 -20.88 -3.07
CA ALA A 196 2.25 -22.32 -2.82
C ALA A 196 1.52 -22.70 -1.52
N GLY A 197 0.43 -22.01 -1.18
CA GLY A 197 -0.36 -22.27 0.03
C GLY A 197 0.10 -21.53 1.28
N HIS A 198 1.16 -20.73 1.19
CA HIS A 198 1.63 -19.83 2.25
C HIS A 198 1.43 -18.36 1.84
N PRO A 199 0.18 -17.88 1.73
CA PRO A 199 -0.13 -16.64 1.06
C PRO A 199 0.55 -15.44 1.70
N LYS A 200 0.93 -14.48 0.85
CA LYS A 200 1.36 -13.15 1.27
C LYS A 200 0.26 -12.17 0.95
N VAL A 201 -0.17 -11.43 1.97
CA VAL A 201 -1.23 -10.44 1.85
C VAL A 201 -0.67 -9.07 2.24
N TYR A 202 -0.93 -8.10 1.40
CA TYR A 202 -0.55 -6.71 1.61
C TYR A 202 -1.79 -5.84 1.60
N MET A 203 -1.81 -4.82 2.44
CA MET A 203 -2.79 -3.75 2.41
C MET A 203 -2.05 -2.41 2.39
N GLY A 204 -2.60 -1.42 1.71
CA GLY A 204 -1.92 -0.12 1.63
C GLY A 204 -2.69 0.93 0.85
N SER A 205 -2.03 2.05 0.60
CA SER A 205 -2.61 3.19 -0.08
C SER A 205 -2.21 3.36 -1.56
N PRO A 206 -1.22 2.66 -2.12
CA PRO A 206 -0.86 2.83 -3.53
C PRO A 206 -1.82 2.08 -4.47
N ASP A 207 -2.15 2.72 -5.57
CA ASP A 207 -2.69 2.07 -6.77
C ASP A 207 -1.54 1.75 -7.74
N TRP A 208 -1.77 0.89 -8.72
CA TRP A 208 -0.79 0.59 -9.75
C TRP A 208 -0.88 1.64 -10.87
N MET A 209 -0.32 2.80 -10.57
CA MET A 209 -0.26 3.99 -11.44
C MET A 209 1.14 4.60 -11.35
N PRO A 210 1.71 5.13 -12.44
CA PRO A 210 3.04 5.75 -12.41
C PRO A 210 3.18 6.82 -11.33
N VAL A 211 2.15 7.65 -11.15
CA VAL A 211 2.12 8.69 -10.11
C VAL A 211 2.15 8.11 -8.68
N SER A 212 1.68 6.89 -8.46
CA SER A 212 1.71 6.26 -7.14
C SER A 212 3.12 5.94 -6.67
N TYR A 213 4.04 5.71 -7.60
CA TYR A 213 5.42 5.35 -7.30
C TYR A 213 6.34 6.55 -7.09
N THR A 214 5.93 7.72 -7.55
CA THR A 214 6.64 8.99 -7.32
C THR A 214 6.29 9.64 -5.98
N HIS A 215 5.16 9.25 -5.39
CA HIS A 215 4.71 9.69 -4.07
C HIS A 215 5.23 8.73 -2.99
N LEU A 216 5.38 9.22 -1.75
CA LEU A 216 5.65 8.35 -0.62
C LEU A 216 4.33 7.73 -0.16
N ARG A 217 4.15 6.45 -0.45
CA ARG A 217 3.00 5.63 -0.07
C ARG A 217 3.49 4.37 0.64
N ALA A 218 2.73 3.86 1.56
CA ALA A 218 2.99 2.63 2.27
C ALA A 218 1.69 1.83 2.42
#